data_e5b63203dc6b19a17f3c3ae5c57cc919
#
_entry.id   e5b63203dc6b19a17f3c3ae5c57cc919
#
_cell.length_a   1.000
_cell.length_b   1.000
_cell.length_c   1.000
_cell.angle_alpha   90.00
_cell.angle_beta   90.00
_cell.angle_gamma   90.00
#
_symmetry.space_group_name_H-M   'P 1'
#
loop_
_entity.id
_entity.type
_entity.pdbx_description
1 polymer ?
#
loop_
_entity_poly.entity_id
_entity_poly.type
_entity_poly.pdbx_seq_one_letter_code
_entity_poly.pdbx_strand_id
1 'polypeptide(L)'
;MSSKVEQLRAQLNERILVLDGGMGTMIQSYRLNEADFRGERFADWPCDLKGNNDLLVLSKPEVIAAIHNAYFEAGADIIETNFAAAKLARACADEWTARTPEKPRYVAGVLGPTNRTASISPDVNDPAFRNITFDQLVAAYRESTKALVEGGADLILIET
;
A
#
# COMPACT_ATOMS: atom_id res chain seq x y z
N MET A 1 -20.65 20.19 2.03
CA MET A 1 -19.27 19.76 2.36
C MET A 1 -18.57 19.42 1.05
N SER A 2 -17.39 19.97 0.79
CA SER A 2 -16.64 19.60 -0.41
C SER A 2 -16.21 18.13 -0.33
N SER A 3 -16.13 17.44 -1.47
CA SER A 3 -15.63 16.06 -1.50
C SER A 3 -14.15 16.01 -1.09
N LYS A 4 -13.66 14.88 -0.56
CA LYS A 4 -12.21 14.72 -0.25
C LYS A 4 -11.32 15.02 -1.46
N VAL A 5 -11.80 14.70 -2.67
CA VAL A 5 -11.10 15.00 -3.93
C VAL A 5 -10.98 16.49 -4.18
N GLU A 6 -12.04 17.26 -3.90
CA GLU A 6 -11.99 18.73 -4.03
C GLU A 6 -11.06 19.35 -2.99
N GLN A 7 -11.05 18.83 -1.76
CA GLN A 7 -10.11 19.25 -0.71
C GLN A 7 -8.67 18.96 -1.11
N LEU A 8 -8.37 17.75 -1.61
CA LEU A 8 -7.04 17.39 -2.10
C LEU A 8 -6.58 18.31 -3.22
N ARG A 9 -7.44 18.58 -4.22
CA ARG A 9 -7.12 19.50 -5.32
C ARG A 9 -6.88 20.93 -4.85
N ALA A 10 -7.67 21.41 -3.89
CA ALA A 10 -7.48 22.73 -3.32
C ALA A 10 -6.10 22.85 -2.65
N GLN A 11 -5.74 21.87 -1.82
CA GLN A 11 -4.43 21.85 -1.15
C GLN A 11 -3.26 21.74 -2.13
N LEU A 12 -3.37 20.94 -3.20
CA LEU A 12 -2.35 20.84 -4.25
C LEU A 12 -2.12 22.15 -4.99
N ASN A 13 -3.14 23.01 -5.06
CA ASN A 13 -3.00 24.37 -5.64
C ASN A 13 -2.35 25.37 -4.68
N GLU A 14 -2.40 25.12 -3.38
CA GLU A 14 -1.88 26.03 -2.35
C GLU A 14 -0.44 25.68 -1.92
N ARG A 15 -0.09 24.41 -1.90
CA ARG A 15 1.21 23.93 -1.42
C ARG A 15 1.59 22.56 -1.96
N ILE A 16 2.86 22.21 -1.81
CA ILE A 16 3.35 20.85 -2.05
C ILE A 16 2.80 19.95 -0.95
N LEU A 17 2.24 18.81 -1.32
CA LEU A 17 1.88 17.73 -0.40
C LEU A 17 3.02 16.71 -0.34
N VAL A 18 3.29 16.25 0.87
CA VAL A 18 4.38 15.29 1.13
C VAL A 18 3.81 13.89 1.20
N LEU A 19 4.32 13.02 0.35
CA LEU A 19 4.07 11.58 0.38
C LEU A 19 4.96 10.95 1.45
N ASP A 20 4.54 9.84 2.05
CA ASP A 20 5.40 9.03 2.92
C ASP A 20 6.54 8.37 2.13
N GLY A 21 7.26 7.45 2.75
CA GLY A 21 8.46 6.86 2.14
C GLY A 21 8.59 5.37 2.47
N GLY A 22 9.82 4.89 2.47
CA GLY A 22 10.18 3.48 2.47
C GLY A 22 9.59 2.63 3.60
N MET A 23 8.42 2.05 3.41
CA MET A 23 7.77 1.11 4.33
C MET A 23 8.71 -0.06 4.68
N GLY A 24 9.37 -0.65 3.69
CA GLY A 24 10.28 -1.77 3.89
C GLY A 24 11.46 -1.42 4.83
N THR A 25 12.04 -0.24 4.68
CA THR A 25 13.13 0.26 5.54
C THR A 25 12.64 0.45 6.98
N MET A 26 11.45 1.00 7.15
CA MET A 26 10.85 1.15 8.48
C MET A 26 10.57 -0.21 9.13
N ILE A 27 10.02 -1.19 8.40
CA ILE A 27 9.78 -2.55 8.89
C ILE A 27 11.10 -3.18 9.37
N GLN A 28 12.21 -3.01 8.63
CA GLN A 28 13.52 -3.55 9.01
C GLN A 28 14.01 -3.02 10.37
N SER A 29 13.67 -1.79 10.74
CA SER A 29 14.05 -1.21 12.02
C SER A 29 13.42 -1.93 13.22
N TYR A 30 12.28 -2.59 13.05
CA TYR A 30 11.61 -3.39 14.08
C TYR A 30 12.28 -4.74 14.34
N ARG A 31 13.21 -5.20 13.47
CA ARG A 31 13.96 -6.46 13.58
C ARG A 31 13.06 -7.68 13.81
N LEU A 32 11.93 -7.73 13.12
CA LEU A 32 10.95 -8.80 13.23
C LEU A 32 11.57 -10.17 12.89
N ASN A 33 11.16 -11.18 13.63
CA ASN A 33 11.58 -12.57 13.42
C ASN A 33 10.49 -13.38 12.70
N GLU A 34 10.77 -14.66 12.38
CA GLU A 34 9.84 -15.53 11.67
C GLU A 34 8.48 -15.65 12.40
N ALA A 35 8.48 -15.75 13.74
CA ALA A 35 7.24 -15.86 14.51
C ALA A 35 6.36 -14.60 14.39
N ASP A 36 6.97 -13.43 14.26
CA ASP A 36 6.24 -12.16 14.04
C ASP A 36 5.54 -12.15 12.68
N PHE A 37 6.20 -12.66 11.62
CA PHE A 37 5.58 -12.77 10.29
C PHE A 37 4.47 -13.81 10.26
N ARG A 38 4.60 -14.91 10.99
CA ARG A 38 3.56 -15.94 11.06
C ARG A 38 2.33 -15.45 11.83
N GLY A 39 2.53 -14.84 12.99
CA GLY A 39 1.45 -14.60 13.94
C GLY A 39 0.69 -15.90 14.24
N GLU A 40 -0.52 -15.77 14.77
CA GLU A 40 -1.39 -16.95 15.01
C GLU A 40 -1.97 -17.51 13.70
N ARG A 41 -2.25 -16.62 12.73
CA ARG A 41 -2.94 -16.97 11.50
C ARG A 41 -2.18 -17.93 10.59
N PHE A 42 -0.86 -17.86 10.60
CA PHE A 42 0.02 -18.64 9.73
C PHE A 42 0.97 -19.53 10.51
N ALA A 43 0.62 -19.90 11.77
CA ALA A 43 1.49 -20.68 12.66
C ALA A 43 2.00 -21.97 12.00
N ASP A 44 1.12 -22.68 11.30
CA ASP A 44 1.41 -23.97 10.66
C ASP A 44 1.77 -23.86 9.16
N TRP A 45 2.09 -22.65 8.68
CA TRP A 45 2.44 -22.48 7.26
C TRP A 45 3.73 -23.23 6.93
N PRO A 46 3.78 -24.00 5.78
CA PRO A 46 4.83 -24.99 5.54
C PRO A 46 6.21 -24.42 5.17
N CYS A 47 6.31 -23.13 4.87
CA CYS A 47 7.58 -22.47 4.52
C CYS A 47 7.79 -21.19 5.32
N ASP A 48 9.02 -20.66 5.29
CA ASP A 48 9.36 -19.41 5.96
C ASP A 48 8.61 -18.23 5.35
N LEU A 49 8.13 -17.34 6.22
CA LEU A 49 7.36 -16.14 5.87
C LEU A 49 8.13 -14.85 6.12
N LYS A 50 9.27 -14.92 6.81
CA LYS A 50 10.12 -13.76 7.08
C LYS A 50 10.55 -13.08 5.77
N GLY A 51 10.31 -11.77 5.71
CA GLY A 51 10.58 -10.95 4.52
C GLY A 51 9.36 -10.74 3.62
N ASN A 52 8.25 -11.46 3.84
CA ASN A 52 6.99 -11.16 3.18
C ASN A 52 6.26 -10.06 3.94
N ASN A 53 6.64 -8.81 3.65
CA ASN A 53 6.15 -7.64 4.38
C ASN A 53 4.64 -7.42 4.23
N ASP A 54 4.03 -7.87 3.15
CA ASP A 54 2.58 -7.74 2.92
C ASP A 54 1.75 -8.52 3.94
N LEU A 55 2.31 -9.63 4.47
CA LEU A 55 1.64 -10.41 5.51
C LEU A 55 1.51 -9.66 6.83
N LEU A 56 2.38 -8.70 7.12
CA LEU A 56 2.38 -7.97 8.40
C LEU A 56 1.08 -7.20 8.64
N VAL A 57 0.35 -6.85 7.60
CA VAL A 57 -1.00 -6.28 7.75
C VAL A 57 -1.96 -7.24 8.47
N LEU A 58 -1.72 -8.55 8.34
CA LEU A 58 -2.55 -9.61 8.91
C LEU A 58 -1.98 -10.17 10.21
N SER A 59 -0.65 -10.23 10.35
CA SER A 59 0.04 -10.83 11.49
C SER A 59 0.50 -9.81 12.54
N LYS A 60 0.83 -8.58 12.12
CA LYS A 60 1.35 -7.49 12.96
C LYS A 60 0.80 -6.13 12.51
N PRO A 61 -0.54 -5.93 12.40
CA PRO A 61 -1.12 -4.67 11.92
C PRO A 61 -0.69 -3.45 12.75
N GLU A 62 -0.38 -3.65 14.04
CA GLU A 62 0.10 -2.59 14.92
C GLU A 62 1.45 -2.00 14.48
N VAL A 63 2.33 -2.80 13.88
CA VAL A 63 3.61 -2.33 13.34
C VAL A 63 3.37 -1.45 12.11
N ILE A 64 2.49 -1.87 11.21
CA ILE A 64 2.15 -1.10 10.01
C ILE A 64 1.46 0.22 10.40
N ALA A 65 0.53 0.18 11.35
CA ALA A 65 -0.12 1.39 11.86
C ALA A 65 0.90 2.34 12.53
N ALA A 66 1.83 1.82 13.30
CA ALA A 66 2.88 2.63 13.94
C ALA A 66 3.77 3.32 12.91
N ILE A 67 4.10 2.67 11.80
CA ILE A 67 4.88 3.26 10.71
C ILE A 67 4.09 4.38 10.02
N HIS A 68 2.82 4.17 9.67
CA HIS A 68 1.97 5.21 9.11
C HIS A 68 1.86 6.43 10.04
N ASN A 69 1.66 6.19 11.33
CA ASN A 69 1.60 7.24 12.33
C ASN A 69 2.92 8.02 12.44
N ALA A 70 4.08 7.34 12.39
CA ALA A 70 5.38 7.99 12.40
C ALA A 70 5.59 8.90 11.18
N TYR A 71 5.14 8.51 9.99
CA TYR A 71 5.17 9.35 8.80
C TYR A 71 4.25 10.57 8.93
N PHE A 72 3.04 10.41 9.45
CA PHE A 72 2.14 11.54 9.71
C PHE A 72 2.71 12.50 10.77
N GLU A 73 3.31 11.98 11.82
CA GLU A 73 3.99 12.78 12.86
C GLU A 73 5.17 13.57 12.27
N ALA A 74 5.93 12.96 11.36
CA ALA A 74 7.00 13.63 10.62
C ALA A 74 6.48 14.66 9.60
N GLY A 75 5.18 14.75 9.36
CA GLY A 75 4.55 15.78 8.53
C GLY A 75 4.02 15.32 7.18
N ALA A 76 4.02 14.03 6.86
CA ALA A 76 3.40 13.51 5.64
C ALA A 76 1.91 13.91 5.54
N ASP A 77 1.48 14.18 4.35
CA ASP A 77 0.08 14.48 4.01
C ASP A 77 -0.63 13.26 3.43
N ILE A 78 0.12 12.41 2.75
CA ILE A 78 -0.37 11.25 2.03
C ILE A 78 0.45 10.03 2.47
N ILE A 79 -0.20 8.92 2.75
CA ILE A 79 0.45 7.62 2.98
C ILE A 79 0.09 6.65 1.87
N GLU A 80 1.06 5.85 1.48
CA GLU A 80 0.90 4.78 0.49
C GLU A 80 0.42 3.49 1.14
N THR A 81 -0.37 2.72 0.40
CA THR A 81 -0.85 1.43 0.85
C THR A 81 -1.10 0.47 -0.30
N ASN A 82 -0.87 -0.82 -0.05
CA ASN A 82 -1.36 -1.88 -0.93
C ASN A 82 -2.83 -2.20 -0.62
N PHE A 83 -3.46 -3.02 -1.45
CA PHE A 83 -4.88 -3.36 -1.33
C PHE A 83 -5.24 -4.06 -0.01
N ALA A 84 -4.32 -4.85 0.57
CA ALA A 84 -4.57 -5.56 1.83
C ALA A 84 -4.60 -4.61 3.03
N ALA A 85 -3.82 -3.51 2.99
CA ALA A 85 -3.65 -2.54 4.07
C ALA A 85 -4.55 -1.30 3.96
N ALA A 86 -5.33 -1.14 2.89
CA ALA A 86 -6.06 0.10 2.60
C ALA A 86 -6.97 0.56 3.76
N LYS A 87 -7.68 -0.36 4.40
CA LYS A 87 -8.54 -0.04 5.56
C LYS A 87 -7.74 0.43 6.77
N LEU A 88 -6.58 -0.16 7.02
CA LEU A 88 -5.68 0.23 8.12
C LEU A 88 -5.11 1.64 7.88
N ALA A 89 -4.60 1.89 6.67
CA ALA A 89 -4.11 3.19 6.26
C ALA A 89 -5.20 4.26 6.37
N ARG A 90 -6.44 3.94 5.93
CA ARG A 90 -7.58 4.85 6.06
C ARG A 90 -7.89 5.18 7.51
N ALA A 91 -7.89 4.20 8.41
CA ALA A 91 -8.13 4.43 9.83
C ALA A 91 -7.08 5.38 10.43
N CYS A 92 -5.79 5.17 10.15
CA CYS A 92 -4.71 6.07 10.58
C CYS A 92 -4.91 7.49 10.04
N ALA A 93 -5.22 7.64 8.75
CA ALA A 93 -5.41 8.95 8.13
C ALA A 93 -6.64 9.69 8.66
N ASP A 94 -7.72 8.98 8.98
CA ASP A 94 -8.92 9.58 9.58
C ASP A 94 -8.66 10.05 11.02
N GLU A 95 -7.93 9.26 11.81
CA GLU A 95 -7.52 9.65 13.16
C GLU A 95 -6.66 10.92 13.16
N TRP A 96 -5.67 11.00 12.28
CA TRP A 96 -4.82 12.19 12.16
C TRP A 96 -5.58 13.40 11.63
N THR A 97 -6.50 13.20 10.68
CA THR A 97 -7.36 14.29 10.20
C THR A 97 -8.28 14.81 11.31
N ALA A 98 -8.79 13.93 12.18
CA ALA A 98 -9.61 14.34 13.31
C ALA A 98 -8.82 15.17 14.35
N ARG A 99 -7.50 14.89 14.51
CA ARG A 99 -6.60 15.65 15.41
C ARG A 99 -6.25 17.03 14.83
N THR A 100 -6.11 17.13 13.50
CA THR A 100 -5.70 18.36 12.79
C THR A 100 -6.58 18.57 11.56
N PRO A 101 -7.85 19.01 11.72
CA PRO A 101 -8.80 19.15 10.62
C PRO A 101 -8.37 20.13 9.51
N GLU A 102 -7.54 21.10 9.87
CA GLU A 102 -6.95 22.08 8.94
C GLU A 102 -5.87 21.46 8.03
N LYS A 103 -5.34 20.28 8.42
CA LYS A 103 -4.37 19.51 7.64
C LYS A 103 -4.91 18.08 7.42
N PRO A 104 -5.91 17.86 6.54
CA PRO A 104 -6.45 16.54 6.28
C PRO A 104 -5.39 15.61 5.69
N ARG A 105 -5.49 14.31 6.01
CA ARG A 105 -4.60 13.26 5.54
C ARG A 105 -5.29 12.39 4.51
N TYR A 106 -4.50 11.92 3.56
CA TYR A 106 -4.98 11.14 2.42
C TYR A 106 -4.28 9.78 2.32
N VAL A 107 -4.92 8.86 1.61
CA VAL A 107 -4.43 7.51 1.35
C VAL A 107 -4.27 7.32 -0.15
N ALA A 108 -3.05 7.03 -0.58
CA ALA A 108 -2.73 6.62 -1.94
C ALA A 108 -2.73 5.09 -2.05
N GLY A 109 -3.64 4.55 -2.82
CA GLY A 109 -3.64 3.13 -3.16
C GLY A 109 -2.66 2.85 -4.29
N VAL A 110 -1.63 2.05 -4.01
CA VAL A 110 -0.55 1.77 -4.96
C VAL A 110 -0.89 0.60 -5.86
N LEU A 111 -0.72 0.80 -7.17
CA LEU A 111 -0.73 -0.23 -8.20
C LEU A 111 0.69 -0.33 -8.79
N GLY A 112 1.48 -1.22 -8.21
CA GLY A 112 2.84 -1.52 -8.65
C GLY A 112 2.89 -2.58 -9.77
N PRO A 113 4.08 -2.91 -10.28
CA PRO A 113 4.27 -3.97 -11.24
C PRO A 113 3.93 -5.33 -10.62
N THR A 114 3.41 -6.24 -11.44
CA THR A 114 3.21 -7.64 -11.05
C THR A 114 4.51 -8.43 -11.22
N ASN A 115 4.58 -9.62 -10.62
CA ASN A 115 5.70 -10.56 -10.82
C ASN A 115 5.71 -11.24 -12.20
N ARG A 116 4.77 -10.88 -13.08
CA ARG A 116 4.68 -11.33 -14.47
C ARG A 116 4.54 -10.11 -15.38
N THR A 117 5.10 -10.22 -16.58
CA THR A 117 5.03 -9.16 -17.58
C THR A 117 4.58 -9.71 -18.93
N ALA A 118 3.73 -8.94 -19.62
CA ALA A 118 3.34 -9.21 -20.99
C ALA A 118 4.27 -8.55 -22.04
N SER A 119 5.23 -7.74 -21.60
CA SER A 119 6.14 -6.99 -22.49
C SER A 119 7.39 -7.78 -22.89
N ILE A 120 7.90 -8.66 -22.00
CA ILE A 120 9.13 -9.41 -22.21
C ILE A 120 8.86 -10.90 -22.11
N SER A 121 9.50 -11.72 -22.97
CA SER A 121 9.47 -13.17 -22.83
C SER A 121 10.32 -13.61 -21.63
N PRO A 122 9.81 -14.47 -20.75
CA PRO A 122 10.62 -15.13 -19.73
C PRO A 122 11.44 -16.30 -20.30
N ASP A 123 11.20 -16.73 -21.55
CA ASP A 123 11.96 -17.77 -22.23
C ASP A 123 12.91 -17.11 -23.26
N VAL A 124 14.22 -17.31 -23.05
CA VAL A 124 15.26 -16.77 -23.94
C VAL A 124 15.25 -17.44 -25.31
N ASN A 125 14.71 -18.65 -25.46
CA ASN A 125 14.64 -19.41 -26.70
C ASN A 125 13.36 -19.13 -27.50
N ASP A 126 12.33 -18.54 -26.85
CA ASP A 126 11.09 -18.12 -27.52
C ASP A 126 10.77 -16.67 -27.19
N PRO A 127 11.25 -15.71 -27.97
CA PRO A 127 11.00 -14.28 -27.75
C PRO A 127 9.52 -13.87 -27.83
N ALA A 128 8.69 -14.70 -28.46
CA ALA A 128 7.24 -14.45 -28.59
C ALA A 128 6.42 -14.96 -27.38
N PHE A 129 6.98 -15.85 -26.59
CA PHE A 129 6.28 -16.44 -25.45
C PHE A 129 5.93 -15.37 -24.40
N ARG A 130 4.73 -15.47 -23.84
CA ARG A 130 4.26 -14.67 -22.70
C ARG A 130 3.63 -15.60 -21.68
N ASN A 131 4.05 -15.45 -20.41
CA ASN A 131 3.50 -16.26 -19.31
C ASN A 131 2.23 -15.65 -18.69
N ILE A 132 1.74 -14.56 -19.24
CA ILE A 132 0.49 -13.90 -18.86
C ILE A 132 -0.09 -13.16 -20.06
N THR A 133 -1.42 -13.12 -20.16
CA THR A 133 -2.12 -12.33 -21.17
C THR A 133 -2.47 -10.94 -20.65
N PHE A 134 -2.73 -10.01 -21.57
CA PHE A 134 -3.22 -8.68 -21.22
C PHE A 134 -4.53 -8.73 -20.42
N ASP A 135 -5.48 -9.58 -20.81
CA ASP A 135 -6.76 -9.71 -20.12
C ASP A 135 -6.61 -10.26 -18.69
N GLN A 136 -5.65 -11.16 -18.46
CA GLN A 136 -5.32 -11.65 -17.11
C GLN A 136 -4.73 -10.54 -16.25
N LEU A 137 -3.86 -9.67 -16.80
CA LEU A 137 -3.35 -8.49 -16.11
C LEU A 137 -4.48 -7.50 -15.81
N VAL A 138 -5.36 -7.23 -16.77
CA VAL A 138 -6.53 -6.36 -16.56
C VAL A 138 -7.39 -6.89 -15.42
N ALA A 139 -7.66 -8.19 -15.37
CA ALA A 139 -8.45 -8.80 -14.30
C ALA A 139 -7.78 -8.59 -12.92
N ALA A 140 -6.47 -8.85 -12.81
CA ALA A 140 -5.71 -8.70 -11.56
C ALA A 140 -5.68 -7.24 -11.09
N TYR A 141 -5.36 -6.28 -11.99
CA TYR A 141 -5.34 -4.86 -11.63
C TYR A 141 -6.73 -4.32 -11.29
N ARG A 142 -7.78 -4.80 -11.95
CA ARG A 142 -9.17 -4.44 -11.63
C ARG A 142 -9.56 -4.89 -10.23
N GLU A 143 -9.20 -6.10 -9.84
CA GLU A 143 -9.45 -6.63 -8.50
C GLU A 143 -8.71 -5.80 -7.43
N SER A 144 -7.41 -5.55 -7.63
CA SER A 144 -6.60 -4.72 -6.73
C SER A 144 -7.15 -3.31 -6.61
N THR A 145 -7.49 -2.66 -7.73
CA THR A 145 -8.06 -1.31 -7.73
C THR A 145 -9.38 -1.26 -6.98
N LYS A 146 -10.26 -2.25 -7.21
CA LYS A 146 -11.53 -2.34 -6.49
C LYS A 146 -11.31 -2.43 -4.98
N ALA A 147 -10.40 -3.31 -4.53
CA ALA A 147 -10.09 -3.47 -3.12
C ALA A 147 -9.49 -2.19 -2.49
N LEU A 148 -8.63 -1.46 -3.21
CA LEU A 148 -8.10 -0.17 -2.76
C LEU A 148 -9.22 0.87 -2.57
N VAL A 149 -10.11 1.01 -3.54
CA VAL A 149 -11.24 1.95 -3.46
C VAL A 149 -12.21 1.58 -2.34
N GLU A 150 -12.57 0.30 -2.23
CA GLU A 150 -13.43 -0.21 -1.15
C GLU A 150 -12.76 -0.10 0.23
N GLY A 151 -11.43 -0.14 0.28
CA GLY A 151 -10.62 0.07 1.46
C GLY A 151 -10.50 1.54 1.88
N GLY A 152 -10.94 2.49 1.03
CA GLY A 152 -10.97 3.92 1.33
C GLY A 152 -9.76 4.71 0.83
N ALA A 153 -9.06 4.24 -0.20
CA ALA A 153 -8.05 5.04 -0.89
C ALA A 153 -8.69 6.29 -1.53
N ASP A 154 -8.06 7.44 -1.35
CA ASP A 154 -8.52 8.73 -1.90
C ASP A 154 -8.02 8.95 -3.32
N LEU A 155 -6.91 8.33 -3.69
CA LEU A 155 -6.28 8.37 -5.01
C LEU A 155 -5.61 7.04 -5.33
N ILE A 156 -5.38 6.78 -6.61
CA ILE A 156 -4.61 5.64 -7.10
C ILE A 156 -3.27 6.14 -7.61
N LEU A 157 -2.19 5.57 -7.09
CA LEU A 157 -0.83 5.82 -7.51
C LEU A 157 -0.35 4.65 -8.36
N ILE A 158 0.06 4.93 -9.60
CA ILE A 158 0.59 3.91 -10.51
C ILE A 158 2.12 4.02 -10.48
N GLU A 159 2.77 2.93 -10.11
CA GLU A 159 4.23 2.79 -10.07
C GLU A 159 4.71 1.81 -11.14
N THR A 160 5.89 2.09 -11.70
CA THR A 160 6.53 1.22 -12.72
C THR A 160 7.95 0.83 -12.29
#